data_3c687a8ed6e41beb3bfce506a465f8cd
#
_entry.id   3c687a8ed6e41beb3bfce506a465f8cd
#
_cell.length_a   1.000
_cell.length_b   1.000
_cell.length_c   1.000
_cell.angle_alpha   90.00
_cell.angle_beta   90.00
_cell.angle_gamma   90.00
#
_symmetry.space_group_name_H-M   'P 1'
#
loop_
_entity.id
_entity.type
_entity.pdbx_description
1 polymer ?
#
loop_
_entity_poly.entity_id
_entity_poly.type
_entity_poly.pdbx_seq_one_letter_code
_entity_poly.pdbx_strand_id
1 'polypeptide(L)'
;MQIGGLQKLTVLDYPGKVAATIFTKGCNLRCPFCHNKDLVVGLDQTGFIPEADLFTFLEKRQKILDGVCITGGEPLMHPEIEPLIRKIKALGYAVKLDTNGTFPERLSALIDQGLLDYVAMDIKSSPAHYAEITGCETLPIDQIEQSIQILLQNRVAYEFRTTMIKEYHTLEDFIKIAEWIKGAQAYYLQGFVDSGHLIGSSTFHAFSTEEAEAIQKTLSLKMAHVSLRGYQ
;
A
#
# COMPACT_ATOMS: atom_id res chain seq x y z
N MET A 1 -6.34 -7.46 -16.72
CA MET A 1 -5.35 -6.79 -15.82
C MET A 1 -3.98 -7.40 -16.01
N GLN A 2 -2.90 -6.61 -15.96
CA GLN A 2 -1.54 -7.12 -16.09
C GLN A 2 -0.93 -7.42 -14.72
N ILE A 3 -0.60 -8.68 -14.48
CA ILE A 3 0.06 -9.15 -13.25
C ILE A 3 1.57 -9.16 -13.53
N GLY A 4 2.31 -8.25 -12.88
CA GLY A 4 3.75 -8.11 -13.07
C GLY A 4 4.60 -9.05 -12.23
N GLY A 5 4.04 -9.59 -11.14
CA GLY A 5 4.75 -10.50 -10.24
C GLY A 5 3.83 -11.30 -9.33
N LEU A 6 4.37 -12.41 -8.82
CA LEU A 6 3.71 -13.27 -7.83
C LEU A 6 4.74 -13.77 -6.81
N GLN A 7 4.60 -13.31 -5.58
CA GLN A 7 5.27 -13.93 -4.44
C GLN A 7 4.40 -15.06 -3.92
N LYS A 8 4.86 -16.27 -4.06
CA LYS A 8 4.06 -17.48 -3.85
C LYS A 8 3.74 -17.76 -2.38
N LEU A 9 4.49 -17.16 -1.45
CA LEU A 9 4.29 -17.29 -0.01
C LEU A 9 4.88 -16.08 0.71
N THR A 10 4.10 -15.50 1.60
CA THR A 10 4.50 -14.44 2.52
C THR A 10 3.80 -14.62 3.87
N VAL A 11 4.47 -14.22 4.94
CA VAL A 11 3.91 -14.09 6.30
C VAL A 11 3.97 -12.64 6.79
N LEU A 12 4.43 -11.72 5.93
CA LEU A 12 4.64 -10.31 6.25
C LEU A 12 3.59 -9.39 5.62
N ASP A 13 3.17 -9.69 4.39
CA ASP A 13 2.34 -8.78 3.61
C ASP A 13 0.87 -8.78 4.04
N TYR A 14 0.42 -9.81 4.73
CA TYR A 14 -0.96 -9.90 5.24
C TYR A 14 -0.93 -10.18 6.75
N PRO A 15 -1.32 -9.22 7.61
CA PRO A 15 -1.27 -9.41 9.05
C PRO A 15 -2.04 -10.66 9.52
N GLY A 16 -1.34 -11.55 10.25
CA GLY A 16 -1.92 -12.76 10.83
C GLY A 16 -2.31 -13.87 9.84
N LYS A 17 -1.87 -13.81 8.59
CA LYS A 17 -2.19 -14.80 7.57
C LYS A 17 -0.95 -15.25 6.80
N VAL A 18 -0.94 -16.52 6.42
CA VAL A 18 -0.05 -17.03 5.38
C VAL A 18 -0.68 -16.71 4.03
N ALA A 19 -0.02 -15.90 3.22
CA ALA A 19 -0.62 -15.38 1.99
C ALA A 19 0.30 -15.53 0.77
N ALA A 20 -0.26 -15.32 -0.41
CA ALA A 20 0.48 -14.99 -1.62
C ALA A 20 0.31 -13.50 -1.91
N THR A 21 1.31 -12.88 -2.55
CA THR A 21 1.24 -11.47 -2.96
C THR A 21 1.26 -11.36 -4.48
N ILE A 22 0.25 -10.69 -5.02
CA ILE A 22 0.11 -10.36 -6.44
C ILE A 22 0.55 -8.92 -6.64
N PHE A 23 1.46 -8.70 -7.59
CA PHE A 23 1.94 -7.36 -7.94
C PHE A 23 1.33 -6.94 -9.28
N THR A 24 0.52 -5.88 -9.29
CA THR A 24 -0.06 -5.30 -10.51
C THR A 24 0.91 -4.36 -11.19
N LYS A 25 0.86 -4.27 -12.52
CA LYS A 25 1.62 -3.29 -13.31
C LYS A 25 0.84 -1.98 -13.45
N GLY A 26 1.59 -0.88 -13.51
CA GLY A 26 1.05 0.46 -13.67
C GLY A 26 0.72 1.13 -12.35
N CYS A 27 1.02 2.41 -12.29
CA CYS A 27 0.67 3.30 -11.18
C CYS A 27 0.43 4.70 -11.75
N ASN A 28 -0.48 5.43 -11.15
CA ASN A 28 -0.73 6.83 -11.49
C ASN A 28 0.21 7.81 -10.78
N LEU A 29 1.02 7.34 -9.83
CA LEU A 29 2.05 8.12 -9.15
C LEU A 29 3.45 7.76 -9.67
N ARG A 30 4.42 8.67 -9.45
CA ARG A 30 5.83 8.52 -9.86
C ARG A 30 6.78 8.85 -8.71
N CYS A 31 6.45 8.31 -7.50
CA CYS A 31 7.26 8.55 -6.30
C CYS A 31 8.73 8.23 -6.58
N PRO A 32 9.67 9.16 -6.38
CA PRO A 32 11.08 8.94 -6.73
C PRO A 32 11.72 7.75 -6.00
N PHE A 33 11.26 7.48 -4.77
CA PHE A 33 11.73 6.38 -3.91
C PHE A 33 10.98 5.06 -4.12
N CYS A 34 10.18 4.93 -5.17
CA CYS A 34 9.40 3.71 -5.41
C CYS A 34 10.31 2.51 -5.70
N HIS A 35 10.17 1.45 -4.88
CA HIS A 35 10.90 0.17 -5.04
C HIS A 35 10.40 -0.67 -6.21
N ASN A 36 9.16 -0.43 -6.63
CA ASN A 36 8.49 -1.18 -7.70
C ASN A 36 8.68 -0.52 -9.07
N LYS A 37 9.87 0.02 -9.34
CA LYS A 37 10.18 0.74 -10.59
C LYS A 37 9.72 -0.03 -11.82
N ASP A 38 10.06 -1.32 -11.92
CA ASP A 38 9.75 -2.16 -13.07
C ASP A 38 8.25 -2.44 -13.25
N LEU A 39 7.45 -2.21 -12.20
CA LEU A 39 5.99 -2.27 -12.25
C LEU A 39 5.34 -0.93 -12.59
N VAL A 40 6.10 0.17 -12.59
CA VAL A 40 5.57 1.53 -12.74
C VAL A 40 6.07 2.20 -14.02
N VAL A 41 7.34 1.97 -14.38
CA VAL A 41 7.98 2.53 -15.57
C VAL A 41 8.58 1.42 -16.43
N GLY A 42 8.65 1.60 -17.75
CA GLY A 42 9.20 0.57 -18.65
C GLY A 42 8.34 -0.71 -18.73
N LEU A 43 7.04 -0.58 -18.63
CA LEU A 43 6.09 -1.71 -18.54
C LEU A 43 6.17 -2.70 -19.70
N ASP A 44 6.58 -2.24 -20.89
CA ASP A 44 6.71 -3.07 -22.09
C ASP A 44 7.94 -3.99 -22.05
N GLN A 45 8.90 -3.69 -21.18
CA GLN A 45 10.16 -4.43 -21.04
C GLN A 45 10.04 -5.63 -20.10
N THR A 46 8.98 -5.70 -19.31
CA THR A 46 8.77 -6.77 -18.31
C THR A 46 7.62 -7.67 -18.74
N GLY A 47 7.81 -8.99 -18.62
CA GLY A 47 6.74 -9.98 -18.84
C GLY A 47 5.55 -9.77 -17.92
N PHE A 48 4.50 -10.53 -18.13
CA PHE A 48 3.34 -10.60 -17.23
C PHE A 48 3.00 -12.07 -16.95
N ILE A 49 2.34 -12.29 -15.82
CA ILE A 49 1.84 -13.61 -15.44
C ILE A 49 0.41 -13.74 -15.98
N PRO A 50 0.12 -14.75 -16.83
CA PRO A 50 -1.24 -15.01 -17.28
C PRO A 50 -2.18 -15.27 -16.10
N GLU A 51 -3.39 -14.76 -16.15
CA GLU A 51 -4.39 -14.96 -15.10
C GLU A 51 -4.68 -16.46 -14.88
N ALA A 52 -4.66 -17.25 -15.94
CA ALA A 52 -4.84 -18.72 -15.85
C ALA A 52 -3.75 -19.38 -14.98
N ASP A 53 -2.50 -18.95 -15.11
CA ASP A 53 -1.39 -19.49 -14.30
C ASP A 53 -1.52 -19.10 -12.84
N LEU A 54 -1.95 -17.87 -12.56
CA LEU A 54 -2.26 -17.42 -11.21
C LEU A 54 -3.34 -18.31 -10.59
N PHE A 55 -4.47 -18.54 -11.26
CA PHE A 55 -5.56 -19.33 -10.70
C PHE A 55 -5.18 -20.83 -10.56
N THR A 56 -4.43 -21.38 -11.51
CA THR A 56 -3.85 -22.72 -11.38
C THR A 56 -2.97 -22.84 -10.13
N PHE A 57 -2.19 -21.81 -9.82
CA PHE A 57 -1.39 -21.77 -8.59
C PHE A 57 -2.28 -21.67 -7.34
N LEU A 58 -3.25 -20.75 -7.31
CA LEU A 58 -4.12 -20.54 -6.16
C LEU A 58 -4.96 -21.78 -5.85
N GLU A 59 -5.55 -22.45 -6.84
CA GLU A 59 -6.31 -23.68 -6.67
C GLU A 59 -5.49 -24.77 -5.97
N LYS A 60 -4.21 -24.93 -6.33
CA LYS A 60 -3.31 -25.90 -5.69
C LYS A 60 -2.92 -25.52 -4.26
N ARG A 61 -3.19 -24.30 -3.81
CA ARG A 61 -2.75 -23.77 -2.52
C ARG A 61 -3.88 -23.50 -1.52
N GLN A 62 -5.13 -23.83 -1.84
CA GLN A 62 -6.32 -23.58 -0.99
C GLN A 62 -6.23 -24.12 0.45
N LYS A 63 -5.40 -25.13 0.73
CA LYS A 63 -5.21 -25.69 2.07
C LYS A 63 -3.93 -25.19 2.77
N ILE A 64 -3.18 -24.31 2.11
CA ILE A 64 -1.87 -23.84 2.58
C ILE A 64 -1.91 -22.35 2.84
N LEU A 65 -2.54 -21.59 1.95
CA LEU A 65 -2.66 -20.15 2.06
C LEU A 65 -4.01 -19.75 2.65
N ASP A 66 -3.99 -18.77 3.55
CA ASP A 66 -5.19 -18.18 4.15
C ASP A 66 -5.73 -17.02 3.31
N GLY A 67 -4.86 -16.36 2.55
CA GLY A 67 -5.24 -15.15 1.84
C GLY A 67 -4.33 -14.78 0.67
N VAL A 68 -4.76 -13.71 0.00
CA VAL A 68 -4.02 -13.08 -1.11
C VAL A 68 -3.91 -11.59 -0.83
N CYS A 69 -2.70 -11.07 -0.87
CA CYS A 69 -2.41 -9.64 -0.88
C CYS A 69 -2.31 -9.16 -2.34
N ILE A 70 -3.00 -8.08 -2.68
CA ILE A 70 -2.94 -7.44 -4.00
C ILE A 70 -2.29 -6.08 -3.84
N THR A 71 -1.16 -5.89 -4.49
CA THR A 71 -0.28 -4.71 -4.39
C THR A 71 0.40 -4.44 -5.74
N GLY A 72 1.56 -3.80 -5.76
CA GLY A 72 2.41 -3.60 -6.94
C GLY A 72 2.55 -2.15 -7.33
N GLY A 73 1.99 -1.72 -8.47
CA GLY A 73 1.77 -0.32 -8.81
C GLY A 73 0.57 0.22 -8.02
N GLU A 74 -0.51 0.60 -8.72
CA GLU A 74 -1.79 0.90 -8.05
C GLU A 74 -2.87 -0.07 -8.53
N PRO A 75 -3.29 -1.04 -7.69
CA PRO A 75 -4.28 -2.04 -8.10
C PRO A 75 -5.63 -1.43 -8.50
N LEU A 76 -6.08 -0.38 -7.82
CA LEU A 76 -7.36 0.28 -8.09
C LEU A 76 -7.38 1.05 -9.40
N MET A 77 -6.23 1.24 -10.06
CA MET A 77 -6.18 1.82 -11.40
C MET A 77 -6.84 0.91 -12.46
N HIS A 78 -6.86 -0.41 -12.19
CA HIS A 78 -7.34 -1.42 -13.15
C HIS A 78 -8.85 -1.65 -13.03
N PRO A 79 -9.63 -1.48 -14.12
CA PRO A 79 -11.07 -1.79 -14.10
C PRO A 79 -11.36 -3.27 -13.80
N GLU A 80 -10.44 -4.15 -14.13
CA GLU A 80 -10.58 -5.60 -13.97
C GLU A 80 -10.28 -6.08 -12.54
N ILE A 81 -9.98 -5.19 -11.59
CA ILE A 81 -9.61 -5.56 -10.23
C ILE A 81 -10.78 -6.28 -9.50
N GLU A 82 -12.01 -5.78 -9.65
CA GLU A 82 -13.18 -6.38 -9.01
C GLU A 82 -13.44 -7.81 -9.49
N PRO A 83 -13.53 -8.11 -10.82
CA PRO A 83 -13.65 -9.49 -11.31
C PRO A 83 -12.54 -10.41 -10.80
N LEU A 84 -11.29 -9.94 -10.70
CA LEU A 84 -10.19 -10.75 -10.17
C LEU A 84 -10.43 -11.08 -8.69
N ILE A 85 -10.76 -10.09 -7.87
CA ILE A 85 -11.02 -10.27 -6.43
C ILE A 85 -12.16 -11.26 -6.22
N ARG A 86 -13.26 -11.14 -6.98
CA ARG A 86 -14.38 -12.10 -6.90
C ARG A 86 -13.96 -13.53 -7.15
N LYS A 87 -13.11 -13.76 -8.15
CA LYS A 87 -12.59 -15.10 -8.43
C LYS A 87 -11.70 -15.61 -7.28
N ILE A 88 -10.85 -14.75 -6.69
CA ILE A 88 -10.01 -15.10 -5.54
C ILE A 88 -10.89 -15.44 -4.33
N LYS A 89 -11.91 -14.63 -4.04
CA LYS A 89 -12.89 -14.89 -2.96
C LYS A 89 -13.67 -16.19 -3.19
N ALA A 90 -14.02 -16.52 -4.42
CA ALA A 90 -14.71 -17.77 -4.76
C ALA A 90 -13.87 -19.02 -4.45
N LEU A 91 -12.54 -18.92 -4.44
CA LEU A 91 -11.63 -19.96 -3.97
C LEU A 91 -11.53 -20.05 -2.44
N GLY A 92 -12.19 -19.15 -1.69
CA GLY A 92 -12.20 -19.14 -0.22
C GLY A 92 -11.10 -18.32 0.43
N TYR A 93 -10.31 -17.57 -0.33
CA TYR A 93 -9.24 -16.75 0.22
C TYR A 93 -9.74 -15.45 0.84
N ALA A 94 -9.12 -15.02 1.93
CA ALA A 94 -9.19 -13.65 2.39
C ALA A 94 -8.38 -12.74 1.44
N VAL A 95 -8.87 -11.52 1.20
CA VAL A 95 -8.23 -10.55 0.30
C VAL A 95 -7.79 -9.31 1.04
N LYS A 96 -6.49 -9.00 0.95
CA LYS A 96 -5.91 -7.73 1.35
C LYS A 96 -5.59 -6.89 0.12
N LEU A 97 -5.92 -5.61 0.18
CA LEU A 97 -5.59 -4.63 -0.84
C LEU A 97 -4.61 -3.60 -0.29
N ASP A 98 -3.51 -3.38 -1.00
CA ASP A 98 -2.63 -2.24 -0.80
C ASP A 98 -2.96 -1.17 -1.85
N THR A 99 -3.13 0.09 -1.43
CA THR A 99 -3.51 1.19 -2.32
C THR A 99 -2.86 2.50 -1.92
N ASN A 100 -2.66 3.39 -2.89
CA ASN A 100 -2.21 4.76 -2.66
C ASN A 100 -3.38 5.73 -2.36
N GLY A 101 -4.62 5.25 -2.38
CA GLY A 101 -5.82 5.99 -2.00
C GLY A 101 -6.38 6.93 -3.05
N THR A 102 -5.85 6.96 -4.27
CA THR A 102 -6.32 7.91 -5.32
C THR A 102 -7.60 7.47 -6.05
N PHE A 103 -8.22 6.34 -5.65
CA PHE A 103 -9.45 5.82 -6.26
C PHE A 103 -10.54 5.52 -5.22
N PRO A 104 -11.06 6.53 -4.50
CA PRO A 104 -12.00 6.35 -3.39
C PRO A 104 -13.30 5.64 -3.79
N GLU A 105 -13.84 5.93 -4.95
CA GLU A 105 -15.08 5.32 -5.42
C GLU A 105 -14.94 3.80 -5.61
N ARG A 106 -13.82 3.36 -6.20
CA ARG A 106 -13.54 1.92 -6.38
C ARG A 106 -13.25 1.24 -5.04
N LEU A 107 -12.51 1.91 -4.15
CA LEU A 107 -12.27 1.43 -2.79
C LEU A 107 -13.58 1.21 -2.04
N SER A 108 -14.47 2.22 -2.03
CA SER A 108 -15.79 2.11 -1.39
C SER A 108 -16.61 0.97 -1.98
N ALA A 109 -16.69 0.88 -3.31
CA ALA A 109 -17.46 -0.17 -3.98
C ALA A 109 -16.99 -1.59 -3.61
N LEU A 110 -15.70 -1.83 -3.51
CA LEU A 110 -15.13 -3.12 -3.09
C LEU A 110 -15.44 -3.44 -1.62
N ILE A 111 -15.38 -2.42 -0.75
CA ILE A 111 -15.73 -2.56 0.68
C ILE A 111 -17.23 -2.84 0.83
N ASP A 112 -18.08 -2.08 0.16
CA ASP A 112 -19.55 -2.21 0.23
C ASP A 112 -20.03 -3.59 -0.22
N GLN A 113 -19.31 -4.22 -1.15
CA GLN A 113 -19.59 -5.55 -1.65
C GLN A 113 -18.97 -6.68 -0.80
N GLY A 114 -18.26 -6.37 0.30
CA GLY A 114 -17.59 -7.34 1.16
C GLY A 114 -16.46 -8.10 0.45
N LEU A 115 -15.85 -7.50 -0.56
CA LEU A 115 -14.80 -8.13 -1.36
C LEU A 115 -13.41 -8.00 -0.73
N LEU A 116 -13.21 -7.07 0.22
CA LEU A 116 -11.95 -6.84 0.92
C LEU A 116 -12.09 -7.25 2.39
N ASP A 117 -11.11 -7.99 2.89
CA ASP A 117 -11.01 -8.36 4.31
C ASP A 117 -10.00 -7.46 5.05
N TYR A 118 -9.09 -6.81 4.32
CA TYR A 118 -8.11 -5.89 4.87
C TYR A 118 -7.67 -4.86 3.83
N VAL A 119 -7.42 -3.62 4.25
CA VAL A 119 -6.87 -2.57 3.40
C VAL A 119 -5.64 -1.96 4.06
N ALA A 120 -4.54 -1.87 3.32
CA ALA A 120 -3.40 -1.03 3.72
C ALA A 120 -3.31 0.15 2.78
N MET A 121 -3.50 1.35 3.30
CA MET A 121 -3.41 2.57 2.50
C MET A 121 -2.12 3.34 2.82
N ASP A 122 -1.37 3.65 1.78
CA ASP A 122 -0.14 4.43 1.91
C ASP A 122 -0.45 5.94 1.94
N ILE A 123 -0.08 6.59 3.03
CA ILE A 123 -0.03 8.05 3.17
C ILE A 123 1.41 8.48 2.88
N LYS A 124 1.62 9.15 1.76
CA LYS A 124 2.99 9.42 1.29
C LYS A 124 3.65 10.60 1.99
N SER A 125 2.89 11.64 2.35
CA SER A 125 3.36 12.82 3.10
C SER A 125 2.18 13.58 3.72
N SER A 126 2.49 14.72 4.36
CA SER A 126 1.47 15.72 4.71
C SER A 126 0.82 16.30 3.44
N PRO A 127 -0.44 16.77 3.49
CA PRO A 127 -1.13 17.29 2.31
C PRO A 127 -0.35 18.37 1.55
N ALA A 128 0.41 19.20 2.26
CA ALA A 128 1.19 20.29 1.66
C ALA A 128 2.35 19.81 0.77
N HIS A 129 2.95 18.67 1.10
CA HIS A 129 4.12 18.12 0.39
C HIS A 129 3.79 16.90 -0.47
N TYR A 130 2.50 16.53 -0.56
CA TYR A 130 2.09 15.29 -1.21
C TYR A 130 2.40 15.26 -2.72
N ALA A 131 2.20 16.37 -3.42
CA ALA A 131 2.49 16.48 -4.85
C ALA A 131 3.99 16.28 -5.15
N GLU A 132 4.85 16.90 -4.35
CA GLU A 132 6.31 16.77 -4.46
C GLU A 132 6.77 15.33 -4.30
N ILE A 133 6.36 14.68 -3.20
CA ILE A 133 6.81 13.32 -2.86
C ILE A 133 6.25 12.26 -3.80
N THR A 134 5.12 12.51 -4.44
CA THR A 134 4.50 11.58 -5.38
C THR A 134 4.92 11.78 -6.83
N GLY A 135 5.65 12.86 -7.13
CA GLY A 135 6.04 13.23 -8.49
C GLY A 135 4.82 13.51 -9.39
N CYS A 136 3.72 13.99 -8.82
CA CYS A 136 2.46 14.23 -9.51
C CYS A 136 1.94 15.64 -9.21
N GLU A 137 2.18 16.60 -10.10
CA GLU A 137 1.78 18.01 -9.92
C GLU A 137 0.26 18.20 -9.84
N THR A 138 -0.49 17.34 -10.53
CA THR A 138 -1.97 17.41 -10.59
C THR A 138 -2.62 16.37 -9.67
N LEU A 139 -1.98 16.11 -8.53
CA LEU A 139 -2.46 15.09 -7.59
C LEU A 139 -3.85 15.41 -7.07
N PRO A 140 -4.82 14.47 -7.16
CA PRO A 140 -6.15 14.66 -6.60
C PRO A 140 -6.16 14.43 -5.08
N ILE A 141 -5.64 15.39 -4.30
CA ILE A 141 -5.56 15.29 -2.84
C ILE A 141 -6.91 15.04 -2.19
N ASP A 142 -7.99 15.61 -2.76
CA ASP A 142 -9.36 15.39 -2.30
C ASP A 142 -9.80 13.93 -2.41
N GLN A 143 -9.31 13.19 -3.41
CA GLN A 143 -9.59 11.75 -3.54
C GLN A 143 -8.89 10.95 -2.46
N ILE A 144 -7.66 11.34 -2.09
CA ILE A 144 -6.93 10.71 -0.98
C ILE A 144 -7.67 10.97 0.33
N GLU A 145 -8.10 12.21 0.57
CA GLU A 145 -8.93 12.57 1.72
C GLU A 145 -10.21 11.71 1.78
N GLN A 146 -10.91 11.56 0.66
CA GLN A 146 -12.12 10.72 0.61
C GLN A 146 -11.80 9.25 0.97
N SER A 147 -10.68 8.69 0.47
CA SER A 147 -10.26 7.34 0.81
C SER A 147 -9.93 7.19 2.30
N ILE A 148 -9.27 8.19 2.90
CA ILE A 148 -9.05 8.24 4.35
C ILE A 148 -10.39 8.19 5.09
N GLN A 149 -11.34 9.05 4.72
CA GLN A 149 -12.65 9.12 5.36
C GLN A 149 -13.46 7.81 5.21
N ILE A 150 -13.34 7.10 4.07
CA ILE A 150 -13.96 5.79 3.86
C ILE A 150 -13.38 4.76 4.84
N LEU A 151 -12.08 4.72 5.03
CA LEU A 151 -11.43 3.78 5.94
C LEU A 151 -11.70 4.11 7.41
N LEU A 152 -11.76 5.39 7.79
CA LEU A 152 -12.10 5.84 9.14
C LEU A 152 -13.53 5.44 9.57
N GLN A 153 -14.41 5.05 8.65
CA GLN A 153 -15.72 4.46 8.98
C GLN A 153 -15.63 3.05 9.56
N ASN A 154 -14.44 2.41 9.54
CA ASN A 154 -14.21 1.09 10.13
C ASN A 154 -15.09 -0.05 9.58
N ARG A 155 -15.46 0.00 8.30
CA ARG A 155 -16.27 -1.02 7.63
C ARG A 155 -15.46 -2.25 7.18
N VAL A 156 -14.14 -2.13 7.18
CA VAL A 156 -13.16 -3.17 6.88
C VAL A 156 -11.97 -2.99 7.82
N ALA A 157 -11.25 -4.06 8.13
CA ALA A 157 -9.99 -3.93 8.86
C ALA A 157 -8.96 -3.20 7.98
N TYR A 158 -8.21 -2.27 8.56
CA TYR A 158 -7.26 -1.46 7.79
C TYR A 158 -6.08 -0.95 8.61
N GLU A 159 -5.06 -0.51 7.89
CA GLU A 159 -3.93 0.25 8.39
C GLU A 159 -3.58 1.40 7.45
N PHE A 160 -3.07 2.50 8.00
CA PHE A 160 -2.32 3.49 7.23
C PHE A 160 -0.82 3.24 7.37
N ARG A 161 -0.05 3.57 6.32
CA ARG A 161 1.40 3.39 6.30
C ARG A 161 2.09 4.60 5.71
N THR A 162 3.26 4.96 6.24
CA THR A 162 4.15 5.96 5.62
C THR A 162 5.56 5.41 5.59
N THR A 163 6.18 5.32 4.40
CA THR A 163 7.60 5.07 4.26
C THR A 163 8.37 6.33 4.62
N MET A 164 9.21 6.25 5.65
CA MET A 164 9.92 7.39 6.23
C MET A 164 11.21 7.66 5.46
N ILE A 165 11.35 8.86 4.89
CA ILE A 165 12.50 9.28 4.07
C ILE A 165 12.95 10.65 4.54
N LYS A 166 14.24 10.80 4.89
CA LYS A 166 14.77 12.04 5.48
C LYS A 166 14.66 13.25 4.56
N GLU A 167 14.79 13.06 3.26
CA GLU A 167 14.75 14.15 2.26
C GLU A 167 13.33 14.71 2.07
N TYR A 168 12.31 13.95 2.44
CA TYR A 168 10.91 14.30 2.21
C TYR A 168 10.08 14.52 3.47
N HIS A 169 10.57 14.08 4.64
CA HIS A 169 9.77 14.12 5.85
C HIS A 169 10.50 14.84 6.99
N THR A 170 9.81 15.77 7.58
CA THR A 170 10.14 16.40 8.87
C THR A 170 9.23 15.84 9.97
N LEU A 171 9.55 16.10 11.23
CA LEU A 171 8.64 15.78 12.35
C LEU A 171 7.28 16.45 12.18
N GLU A 172 7.25 17.67 11.65
CA GLU A 172 6.01 18.43 11.40
C GLU A 172 5.11 17.72 10.37
N ASP A 173 5.69 17.11 9.34
CA ASP A 173 4.93 16.33 8.36
C ASP A 173 4.26 15.11 9.00
N PHE A 174 4.98 14.38 9.84
CA PHE A 174 4.39 13.25 10.57
C PHE A 174 3.28 13.69 11.53
N ILE A 175 3.43 14.82 12.19
CA ILE A 175 2.38 15.40 13.05
C ILE A 175 1.14 15.74 12.22
N LYS A 176 1.30 16.37 11.06
CA LYS A 176 0.19 16.70 10.16
C LYS A 176 -0.47 15.47 9.56
N ILE A 177 0.30 14.43 9.23
CA ILE A 177 -0.25 13.14 8.82
C ILE A 177 -1.11 12.57 9.95
N ALA A 178 -0.60 12.52 11.18
CA ALA A 178 -1.33 11.99 12.33
C ALA A 178 -2.63 12.77 12.60
N GLU A 179 -2.64 14.08 12.40
CA GLU A 179 -3.83 14.92 12.49
C GLU A 179 -4.83 14.60 11.37
N TRP A 180 -4.33 14.37 10.16
CA TRP A 180 -5.14 14.05 8.97
C TRP A 180 -5.85 12.70 9.09
N ILE A 181 -5.15 11.68 9.60
CA ILE A 181 -5.70 10.33 9.81
C ILE A 181 -6.20 10.11 11.25
N LYS A 182 -6.56 11.18 11.96
CA LYS A 182 -7.01 11.10 13.35
C LYS A 182 -8.22 10.15 13.49
N GLY A 183 -8.12 9.22 14.43
CA GLY A 183 -9.12 8.18 14.64
C GLY A 183 -8.79 6.85 13.96
N ALA A 184 -7.66 6.77 13.25
CA ALA A 184 -7.20 5.54 12.63
C ALA A 184 -6.96 4.42 13.64
N GLN A 185 -7.32 3.18 13.25
CA GLN A 185 -7.11 1.97 14.05
C GLN A 185 -5.62 1.60 14.15
N ALA A 186 -4.85 1.81 13.09
CA ALA A 186 -3.41 1.53 13.07
C ALA A 186 -2.69 2.45 12.08
N TYR A 187 -1.53 2.94 12.50
CA TYR A 187 -0.61 3.70 11.66
C TYR A 187 0.80 3.12 11.77
N TYR A 188 1.37 2.73 10.64
CA TYR A 188 2.72 2.17 10.57
C TYR A 188 3.69 3.14 9.92
N LEU A 189 4.74 3.47 10.65
CA LEU A 189 5.91 4.16 10.16
C LEU A 189 6.90 3.11 9.63
N GLN A 190 7.10 3.08 8.31
CA GLN A 190 7.92 2.07 7.66
C GLN A 190 9.33 2.60 7.37
N GLY A 191 10.34 1.84 7.76
CA GLY A 191 11.72 2.13 7.40
C GLY A 191 11.93 2.06 5.89
N PHE A 192 12.59 3.08 5.34
CA PHE A 192 13.02 3.06 3.95
C PHE A 192 14.21 2.12 3.78
N VAL A 193 14.22 1.33 2.71
CA VAL A 193 15.35 0.50 2.30
C VAL A 193 15.67 0.83 0.86
N ASP A 194 16.89 1.25 0.56
CA ASP A 194 17.31 1.44 -0.83
C ASP A 194 17.55 0.08 -1.49
N SER A 195 16.72 -0.24 -2.47
CA SER A 195 16.85 -1.47 -3.26
C SER A 195 17.87 -1.37 -4.40
N GLY A 196 18.45 -0.18 -4.63
CA GLY A 196 19.29 0.10 -5.81
C GLY A 196 18.50 0.24 -7.11
N HIS A 197 17.16 0.09 -7.08
CA HIS A 197 16.25 0.15 -8.24
C HIS A 197 15.08 1.10 -8.01
N LEU A 198 15.39 2.37 -7.72
CA LEU A 198 14.37 3.40 -7.51
C LEU A 198 14.00 4.10 -8.82
N ILE A 199 12.82 4.73 -8.87
CA ILE A 199 12.41 5.55 -10.04
C ILE A 199 13.30 6.78 -10.16
N GLY A 200 13.52 7.50 -9.06
CA GLY A 200 14.40 8.66 -9.01
C GLY A 200 15.88 8.28 -9.05
N SER A 201 16.71 9.23 -9.45
CA SER A 201 18.17 9.10 -9.46
C SER A 201 18.84 9.67 -8.19
N SER A 202 18.07 10.28 -7.30
CA SER A 202 18.56 10.85 -6.06
C SER A 202 18.85 9.75 -5.03
N THR A 203 19.83 10.02 -4.15
CA THR A 203 20.06 9.17 -2.99
C THR A 203 19.08 9.54 -1.90
N PHE A 204 18.41 8.55 -1.31
CA PHE A 204 17.48 8.72 -0.21
C PHE A 204 17.99 8.01 1.04
N HIS A 205 17.72 8.59 2.21
CA HIS A 205 18.19 8.06 3.47
C HIS A 205 17.03 7.70 4.40
N ALA A 206 17.18 6.55 5.06
CA ALA A 206 16.29 6.15 6.14
C ALA A 206 16.52 7.00 7.40
N PHE A 207 15.51 7.15 8.21
CA PHE A 207 15.68 7.58 9.61
C PHE A 207 16.41 6.48 10.39
N SER A 208 17.22 6.84 11.38
CA SER A 208 17.78 5.85 12.31
C SER A 208 16.67 5.27 13.21
N THR A 209 16.95 4.16 13.88
CA THR A 209 16.00 3.56 14.83
C THR A 209 15.63 4.55 15.93
N GLU A 210 16.61 5.27 16.48
CA GLU A 210 16.41 6.26 17.55
C GLU A 210 15.56 7.45 17.06
N GLU A 211 15.80 7.93 15.84
CA GLU A 211 14.99 9.01 15.24
C GLU A 211 13.54 8.55 15.03
N ALA A 212 13.35 7.32 14.50
CA ALA A 212 12.03 6.77 14.26
C ALA A 212 11.26 6.54 15.57
N GLU A 213 11.92 6.03 16.62
CA GLU A 213 11.34 5.87 17.96
C GLU A 213 10.92 7.20 18.58
N ALA A 214 11.74 8.26 18.42
CA ALA A 214 11.41 9.59 18.90
C ALA A 214 10.15 10.15 18.18
N ILE A 215 10.06 9.96 16.87
CA ILE A 215 8.87 10.32 16.08
C ILE A 215 7.65 9.50 16.54
N GLN A 216 7.78 8.19 16.62
CA GLN A 216 6.71 7.31 17.10
C GLN A 216 6.19 7.73 18.46
N LYS A 217 7.08 8.00 19.42
CA LYS A 217 6.72 8.46 20.77
C LYS A 217 5.93 9.77 20.74
N THR A 218 6.34 10.71 19.89
CA THR A 218 5.63 11.99 19.72
C THR A 218 4.22 11.77 19.18
N LEU A 219 4.07 10.92 18.15
CA LEU A 219 2.77 10.64 17.54
C LEU A 219 1.86 9.82 18.45
N SER A 220 2.41 8.94 19.29
CA SER A 220 1.64 8.15 20.27
C SER A 220 0.94 9.00 21.33
N LEU A 221 1.31 10.27 21.47
CA LEU A 221 0.56 11.23 22.29
C LEU A 221 -0.74 11.70 21.61
N LYS A 222 -0.85 11.54 20.29
CA LYS A 222 -1.97 12.00 19.47
C LYS A 222 -2.83 10.85 18.91
N MET A 223 -2.25 9.64 18.78
CA MET A 223 -2.88 8.47 18.18
C MET A 223 -2.66 7.22 19.03
N ALA A 224 -3.67 6.37 19.16
CA ALA A 224 -3.63 5.20 20.03
C ALA A 224 -2.68 4.09 19.54
N HIS A 225 -2.54 3.93 18.22
CA HIS A 225 -1.79 2.81 17.63
C HIS A 225 -0.84 3.30 16.54
N VAL A 226 0.36 3.70 16.94
CA VAL A 226 1.49 4.01 16.05
C VAL A 226 2.58 2.99 16.27
N SER A 227 3.03 2.33 15.22
CA SER A 227 4.05 1.27 15.28
C SER A 227 5.13 1.49 14.24
N LEU A 228 6.35 1.04 14.57
CA LEU A 228 7.46 0.98 13.61
C LEU A 228 7.43 -0.36 12.87
N ARG A 229 7.81 -0.34 11.59
CA ARG A 229 7.99 -1.54 10.76
C ARG A 229 9.30 -1.42 9.98
N GLY A 230 10.13 -2.48 10.01
CA GLY A 230 11.43 -2.45 9.33
C GLY A 230 12.55 -1.73 10.09
N TYR A 231 12.36 -1.47 11.37
CA TYR A 231 13.39 -1.03 12.32
C TYR A 231 13.73 -2.18 13.27
N GLN A 232 15.02 -2.38 13.53
CA GLN A 232 15.56 -3.39 14.45
C GLN A 232 16.37 -2.73 15.55
#